data_c62bd9f4f2cfcea03e9a30710b8c03fe
#
_entry.id   c62bd9f4f2cfcea03e9a30710b8c03fe
#
_cell.length_a   1.000
_cell.length_b   1.000
_cell.length_c   1.000
_cell.angle_alpha   90.00
_cell.angle_beta   90.00
_cell.angle_gamma   90.00
#
_symmetry.space_group_name_H-M   'P 1'
#
loop_
_entity.id
_entity.type
_entity.pdbx_description
1 polymer ?
#
loop_
_entity_poly.entity_id
_entity_poly.type
_entity_poly.pdbx_seq_one_letter_code
_entity_poly.pdbx_strand_id
1 'polypeptide(L)'
;MITNAPRACLALISLLAGVALAAPALAQDAAPVRQSLDDAWWTGPILATGASTLPKGRALIEPYLYDAKPYGAIDGQGKRHAAPSADNYGSQTYLLYGVTDTFTAGLIPRSGYRRAGGRSSSGVQLGDLTVQGQYRLARWKQGGRTPTISLMLQETLPTGRHDRLDTRPNDGFGSGAYATTVGLNSQTYFWTPNGRILRTRLNVAYTVLGHAEVEGASVYGTPAGFTGRARPGDSFNVDLAFEYSITRRWVAAIDLAYQRDAATTVSGVDGAGAAYARRSPVSQALILAPAVEYNFSPVLGVIAGARIIPAGRNTTASVTPVIAVNYVL
;
A
#
# COMPACT_ATOMS: atom_id res chain seq x y z
N MET A 1 -9.46 -19.99 -28.02
CA MET A 1 -9.45 -20.75 -26.74
C MET A 1 -9.71 -19.76 -25.62
N ILE A 2 -10.86 -19.85 -24.99
CA ILE A 2 -11.33 -18.94 -23.94
C ILE A 2 -10.66 -19.38 -22.65
N THR A 3 -9.70 -18.59 -22.16
CA THR A 3 -9.01 -18.89 -20.91
C THR A 3 -9.89 -18.43 -19.73
N ASN A 4 -10.18 -19.39 -18.85
CA ASN A 4 -10.90 -19.20 -17.59
C ASN A 4 -10.25 -18.11 -16.72
N ALA A 5 -10.92 -16.98 -16.54
CA ALA A 5 -10.61 -16.06 -15.44
C ALA A 5 -10.86 -16.79 -14.11
N PRO A 6 -10.02 -16.62 -13.10
CA PRO A 6 -10.23 -17.32 -11.84
C PRO A 6 -11.55 -16.83 -11.21
N ARG A 7 -12.49 -17.76 -11.03
CA ARG A 7 -13.81 -17.54 -10.42
C ARG A 7 -13.77 -16.89 -9.02
N ALA A 8 -12.61 -16.84 -8.40
CA ALA A 8 -12.40 -16.24 -7.09
C ALA A 8 -12.58 -14.70 -7.04
N CYS A 9 -12.26 -13.96 -8.12
CA CYS A 9 -12.43 -12.50 -8.15
C CYS A 9 -13.91 -12.07 -8.17
N LEU A 10 -14.77 -12.85 -8.82
CA LEU A 10 -16.21 -12.53 -8.89
C LEU A 10 -16.94 -12.76 -7.56
N ALA A 11 -16.48 -13.71 -6.74
CA ALA A 11 -17.10 -14.00 -5.44
C ALA A 11 -16.89 -12.91 -4.41
N LEU A 12 -15.72 -12.23 -4.41
CA LEU A 12 -15.47 -11.14 -3.45
C LEU A 12 -16.25 -9.86 -3.79
N ILE A 13 -16.43 -9.56 -5.06
CA ILE A 13 -17.22 -8.41 -5.52
C ILE A 13 -18.70 -8.63 -5.24
N SER A 14 -19.19 -9.88 -5.37
CA SER A 14 -20.59 -10.22 -5.08
C SER A 14 -20.93 -10.12 -3.57
N LEU A 15 -19.96 -10.36 -2.68
CA LEU A 15 -20.17 -10.27 -1.23
C LEU A 15 -20.32 -8.81 -0.75
N LEU A 16 -19.60 -7.89 -1.37
CA LEU A 16 -19.71 -6.44 -1.07
C LEU A 16 -20.98 -5.81 -1.63
N ALA A 17 -21.47 -6.28 -2.80
CA ALA A 17 -22.70 -5.78 -3.38
C ALA A 17 -23.97 -6.27 -2.65
N GLY A 18 -23.92 -7.46 -2.03
CA GLY A 18 -25.05 -8.04 -1.30
C GLY A 18 -25.35 -7.36 0.04
N VAL A 19 -24.37 -6.70 0.67
CA VAL A 19 -24.58 -5.99 1.95
C VAL A 19 -25.23 -4.62 1.77
N ALA A 20 -25.22 -4.04 0.58
CA ALA A 20 -25.82 -2.74 0.30
C ALA A 20 -27.33 -2.75 0.09
N LEU A 21 -27.98 -3.90 -0.10
CA LEU A 21 -29.39 -3.99 -0.54
C LEU A 21 -30.41 -4.41 0.52
N ALA A 22 -30.00 -4.68 1.76
CA ALA A 22 -30.93 -4.95 2.86
C ALA A 22 -31.21 -3.68 3.67
N ALA A 23 -31.88 -2.69 3.08
CA ALA A 23 -32.50 -1.62 3.84
C ALA A 23 -33.90 -2.10 4.27
N PRO A 24 -34.24 -2.17 5.55
CA PRO A 24 -35.64 -2.33 5.97
C PRO A 24 -36.40 -1.06 5.61
N ALA A 25 -37.38 -1.19 4.75
CA ALA A 25 -38.42 -0.18 4.57
C ALA A 25 -39.26 -0.08 5.86
N LEU A 26 -39.67 1.15 6.19
CA LEU A 26 -40.59 1.55 7.24
C LEU A 26 -39.97 1.96 8.59
N ALA A 27 -39.59 3.23 8.67
CA ALA A 27 -39.70 4.01 9.88
C ALA A 27 -39.91 5.49 9.49
N GLN A 28 -41.05 6.02 9.93
CA GLN A 28 -41.51 7.39 9.70
C GLN A 28 -40.59 8.45 10.30
N ASP A 29 -40.32 9.49 9.54
CA ASP A 29 -40.17 10.94 9.81
C ASP A 29 -39.43 11.48 11.05
N ALA A 30 -38.67 10.73 11.80
CA ALA A 30 -37.64 11.28 12.66
C ALA A 30 -36.31 11.33 11.90
N ALA A 31 -35.74 12.53 11.76
CA ALA A 31 -34.40 12.65 11.18
C ALA A 31 -33.44 11.62 11.89
N PRO A 32 -32.73 10.78 11.13
CA PRO A 32 -31.94 9.70 11.74
C PRO A 32 -30.93 10.31 12.72
N VAL A 33 -30.87 9.73 13.92
CA VAL A 33 -29.93 10.17 14.96
C VAL A 33 -28.52 10.02 14.42
N ARG A 34 -27.78 11.12 14.39
CA ARG A 34 -26.38 11.10 13.94
C ARG A 34 -25.53 10.29 14.88
N GLN A 35 -24.77 9.35 14.33
CA GLN A 35 -23.76 8.57 15.05
C GLN A 35 -22.73 9.52 15.68
N SER A 36 -22.42 9.33 16.96
CA SER A 36 -21.30 10.03 17.61
C SER A 36 -19.97 9.53 17.06
N LEU A 37 -18.95 10.38 17.05
CA LEU A 37 -17.57 9.98 16.73
C LEU A 37 -17.03 8.95 17.73
N ASP A 38 -17.48 9.00 18.98
CA ASP A 38 -17.10 8.03 20.02
C ASP A 38 -17.74 6.65 19.80
N ASP A 39 -18.82 6.62 18.98
CA ASP A 39 -19.52 5.40 18.58
C ASP A 39 -19.04 4.85 17.21
N ALA A 40 -17.91 5.29 16.74
CA ALA A 40 -17.28 4.78 15.52
C ALA A 40 -15.79 4.49 15.80
N TRP A 41 -15.42 3.24 15.74
CA TRP A 41 -14.04 2.81 15.88
C TRP A 41 -13.45 2.49 14.52
N TRP A 42 -12.15 2.74 14.37
CA TRP A 42 -11.48 2.72 13.07
C TRP A 42 -10.12 2.07 13.16
N THR A 43 -9.89 1.05 12.33
CA THR A 43 -8.55 0.51 12.07
C THR A 43 -7.86 1.32 10.98
N GLY A 44 -8.55 1.55 9.88
CA GLY A 44 -8.06 2.26 8.70
C GLY A 44 -8.23 1.44 7.42
N PRO A 45 -8.20 2.05 6.24
CA PRO A 45 -8.17 1.35 4.96
C PRO A 45 -6.79 0.71 4.72
N ILE A 46 -6.66 -0.11 3.67
CA ILE A 46 -5.44 -0.89 3.43
C ILE A 46 -4.26 0.00 3.02
N LEU A 47 -4.52 1.08 2.27
CA LEU A 47 -3.45 1.89 1.64
C LEU A 47 -3.33 3.28 2.24
N ALA A 48 -4.45 3.99 2.42
CA ALA A 48 -4.43 5.39 2.80
C ALA A 48 -4.01 5.61 4.25
N THR A 49 -2.88 6.27 4.45
CA THR A 49 -2.38 6.71 5.75
C THR A 49 -3.34 7.71 6.40
N GLY A 50 -3.56 7.61 7.71
CA GLY A 50 -4.33 8.59 8.47
C GLY A 50 -3.61 9.94 8.57
N ALA A 51 -4.37 11.04 8.51
CA ALA A 51 -3.84 12.39 8.71
C ALA A 51 -3.69 12.75 10.21
N SER A 52 -4.28 11.96 11.11
CA SER A 52 -4.14 12.18 12.55
C SER A 52 -2.78 11.69 13.04
N THR A 53 -2.20 12.45 13.98
CA THR A 53 -1.01 12.02 14.73
C THR A 53 -1.43 11.24 15.97
N LEU A 54 -0.59 10.34 16.45
CA LEU A 54 -0.77 9.68 17.74
C LEU A 54 -0.64 10.72 18.87
N PRO A 55 -1.46 10.60 19.94
CA PRO A 55 -1.27 11.41 21.13
C PRO A 55 0.13 11.20 21.73
N LYS A 56 0.67 12.20 22.41
CA LYS A 56 1.97 12.10 23.07
C LYS A 56 2.04 10.89 23.99
N GLY A 57 3.11 10.10 23.85
CA GLY A 57 3.37 8.90 24.65
C GLY A 57 2.64 7.64 24.18
N ARG A 58 1.75 7.71 23.19
CA ARG A 58 1.08 6.55 22.63
C ARG A 58 1.92 5.90 21.53
N ALA A 59 1.89 4.59 21.47
CA ALA A 59 2.54 3.82 20.42
C ALA A 59 1.51 3.05 19.59
N LEU A 60 1.78 2.87 18.30
CA LEU A 60 1.03 2.02 17.39
C LEU A 60 1.92 0.90 16.88
N ILE A 61 1.43 -0.33 16.93
CA ILE A 61 2.00 -1.48 16.27
C ILE A 61 0.95 -2.01 15.28
N GLU A 62 1.30 -1.98 13.98
CA GLU A 62 0.37 -2.39 12.93
C GLU A 62 1.06 -3.27 11.88
N PRO A 63 1.15 -4.60 12.12
CA PRO A 63 1.65 -5.56 11.16
C PRO A 63 0.63 -5.85 10.06
N TYR A 64 1.06 -5.73 8.81
CA TYR A 64 0.39 -6.21 7.61
C TYR A 64 1.03 -7.51 7.15
N LEU A 65 0.21 -8.48 6.78
CA LEU A 65 0.61 -9.69 6.07
C LEU A 65 -0.14 -9.75 4.74
N TYR A 66 0.56 -10.08 3.68
CA TYR A 66 -0.02 -10.11 2.34
C TYR A 66 0.62 -11.16 1.45
N ASP A 67 -0.08 -11.52 0.37
CA ASP A 67 0.43 -12.39 -0.70
C ASP A 67 0.13 -11.75 -2.06
N ALA A 68 1.13 -11.17 -2.70
CA ALA A 68 0.97 -10.51 -3.99
C ALA A 68 1.03 -11.53 -5.14
N LYS A 69 -0.13 -11.83 -5.74
CA LYS A 69 -0.30 -12.79 -6.82
C LYS A 69 -0.49 -12.09 -8.17
N PRO A 70 0.51 -12.12 -9.06
CA PRO A 70 0.35 -11.66 -10.42
C PRO A 70 -0.62 -12.57 -11.18
N TYR A 71 -1.52 -11.98 -11.97
CA TYR A 71 -2.38 -12.69 -12.91
C TYR A 71 -2.25 -12.18 -14.35
N GLY A 72 -1.35 -11.24 -14.60
CA GLY A 72 -1.04 -10.73 -15.92
C GLY A 72 0.02 -9.64 -15.90
N ALA A 73 0.61 -9.37 -17.06
CA ALA A 73 1.42 -8.21 -17.34
C ALA A 73 0.61 -7.24 -18.22
N ILE A 74 0.63 -5.94 -17.91
CA ILE A 74 -0.05 -4.91 -18.69
C ILE A 74 1.01 -4.13 -19.46
N ASP A 75 0.90 -4.09 -20.80
CA ASP A 75 1.85 -3.42 -21.68
C ASP A 75 1.66 -1.89 -21.72
N GLY A 76 2.45 -1.19 -22.56
CA GLY A 76 2.39 0.26 -22.71
C GLY A 76 1.10 0.79 -23.33
N GLN A 77 0.32 -0.05 -24.01
CA GLN A 77 -0.99 0.25 -24.58
C GLN A 77 -2.13 -0.06 -23.60
N GLY A 78 -1.84 -0.61 -22.40
CA GLY A 78 -2.83 -1.00 -21.42
C GLY A 78 -3.45 -2.37 -21.68
N LYS A 79 -2.91 -3.17 -22.61
CA LYS A 79 -3.38 -4.51 -22.91
C LYS A 79 -2.73 -5.51 -21.95
N ARG A 80 -3.56 -6.41 -21.40
CA ARG A 80 -3.11 -7.46 -20.49
C ARG A 80 -2.68 -8.70 -21.24
N HIS A 81 -1.51 -9.22 -20.89
CA HIS A 81 -0.93 -10.49 -21.36
C HIS A 81 -0.78 -11.46 -20.20
N ALA A 82 -0.66 -12.76 -20.51
CA ALA A 82 -0.32 -13.76 -19.51
C ALA A 82 1.01 -13.42 -18.82
N ALA A 83 1.10 -13.63 -17.52
CA ALA A 83 2.33 -13.52 -16.76
C ALA A 83 2.62 -14.85 -16.04
N PRO A 84 3.89 -15.19 -15.79
CA PRO A 84 4.23 -16.31 -14.94
C PRO A 84 3.59 -16.18 -13.55
N SER A 85 3.13 -17.30 -13.00
CA SER A 85 2.63 -17.32 -11.63
C SER A 85 3.78 -17.12 -10.64
N ALA A 86 3.50 -16.37 -9.59
CA ALA A 86 4.40 -16.22 -8.45
C ALA A 86 3.56 -16.01 -7.18
N ASP A 87 4.07 -16.49 -6.05
CA ASP A 87 3.59 -16.13 -4.73
C ASP A 87 4.62 -15.21 -4.09
N ASN A 88 4.18 -14.03 -3.65
CA ASN A 88 5.05 -13.06 -3.01
C ASN A 88 4.49 -12.71 -1.64
N TYR A 89 4.77 -13.56 -0.66
CA TYR A 89 4.42 -13.32 0.73
C TYR A 89 5.24 -12.18 1.27
N GLY A 90 4.59 -11.25 1.93
CA GLY A 90 5.25 -10.10 2.51
C GLY A 90 4.65 -9.68 3.82
N SER A 91 5.46 -8.99 4.60
CA SER A 91 5.05 -8.27 5.80
C SER A 91 5.60 -6.85 5.76
N GLN A 92 4.76 -5.93 6.20
CA GLN A 92 5.13 -4.55 6.47
C GLN A 92 4.54 -4.17 7.82
N THR A 93 5.34 -3.69 8.74
CA THR A 93 4.87 -3.36 10.10
C THR A 93 5.10 -1.88 10.38
N TYR A 94 4.03 -1.15 10.70
CA TYR A 94 4.17 0.21 11.22
C TYR A 94 4.42 0.16 12.72
N LEU A 95 5.53 0.74 13.15
CA LEU A 95 5.92 0.97 14.54
C LEU A 95 5.99 2.47 14.75
N LEU A 96 4.90 3.07 15.22
CA LEU A 96 4.77 4.52 15.32
C LEU A 96 4.67 4.95 16.78
N TYR A 97 5.21 6.14 17.08
CA TYR A 97 5.19 6.74 18.41
C TYR A 97 4.81 8.22 18.37
N GLY A 98 3.86 8.62 19.20
CA GLY A 98 3.47 10.02 19.40
C GLY A 98 4.52 10.76 20.24
N VAL A 99 5.42 11.46 19.58
CA VAL A 99 6.46 12.26 20.26
C VAL A 99 5.84 13.48 20.91
N THR A 100 4.91 14.13 20.19
CA THR A 100 4.03 15.19 20.70
C THR A 100 2.62 14.93 20.17
N ASP A 101 1.62 15.69 20.61
CA ASP A 101 0.26 15.57 20.07
C ASP A 101 0.16 15.95 18.59
N THR A 102 1.15 16.63 18.04
CA THR A 102 1.19 17.08 16.65
C THR A 102 2.28 16.41 15.83
N PHE A 103 3.13 15.57 16.42
CA PHE A 103 4.22 14.89 15.72
C PHE A 103 4.31 13.41 16.10
N THR A 104 4.25 12.55 15.10
CA THR A 104 4.44 11.11 15.19
C THR A 104 5.69 10.72 14.42
N ALA A 105 6.58 9.94 15.04
CA ALA A 105 7.72 9.33 14.39
C ALA A 105 7.56 7.80 14.35
N GLY A 106 8.27 7.12 13.45
CA GLY A 106 8.20 5.67 13.40
C GLY A 106 9.16 5.00 12.45
N LEU A 107 9.10 3.67 12.51
CA LEU A 107 9.86 2.74 11.68
C LEU A 107 8.89 1.82 10.96
N ILE A 108 9.24 1.44 9.72
CA ILE A 108 8.44 0.53 8.91
C ILE A 108 9.37 -0.56 8.35
N PRO A 109 9.69 -1.60 9.15
CA PRO A 109 10.40 -2.77 8.65
C PRO A 109 9.54 -3.55 7.68
N ARG A 110 10.20 -4.15 6.68
CA ARG A 110 9.60 -5.02 5.67
C ARG A 110 10.34 -6.34 5.62
N SER A 111 9.60 -7.41 5.33
CA SER A 111 10.17 -8.71 5.05
C SER A 111 9.32 -9.46 4.03
N GLY A 112 9.87 -10.50 3.43
CA GLY A 112 9.10 -11.29 2.47
C GLY A 112 9.74 -12.62 2.13
N TYR A 113 8.96 -13.43 1.40
CA TYR A 113 9.35 -14.71 0.88
C TYR A 113 8.71 -14.92 -0.48
N ARG A 114 9.49 -15.27 -1.50
CA ARG A 114 9.03 -15.38 -2.88
C ARG A 114 9.16 -16.79 -3.42
N ARG A 115 8.14 -17.24 -4.17
CA ARG A 115 8.18 -18.43 -5.02
C ARG A 115 7.89 -18.03 -6.45
N ALA A 116 8.85 -18.21 -7.34
CA ALA A 116 8.71 -17.89 -8.75
C ALA A 116 9.65 -18.73 -9.59
N GLY A 117 9.26 -19.12 -10.81
CA GLY A 117 10.09 -19.87 -11.74
C GLY A 117 10.54 -21.23 -11.21
N GLY A 118 9.72 -21.92 -10.41
CA GLY A 118 10.05 -23.20 -9.81
C GLY A 118 11.08 -23.15 -8.66
N ARG A 119 11.44 -21.94 -8.21
CA ARG A 119 12.41 -21.70 -7.12
C ARG A 119 11.78 -20.90 -6.01
N SER A 120 12.33 -20.99 -4.81
CA SER A 120 11.94 -20.21 -3.65
C SER A 120 13.09 -19.34 -3.16
N SER A 121 12.78 -18.30 -2.40
CA SER A 121 13.77 -17.59 -1.58
C SER A 121 14.47 -18.57 -0.63
N SER A 122 15.72 -18.30 -0.27
CA SER A 122 16.50 -19.12 0.66
C SER A 122 15.97 -19.10 2.10
N GLY A 123 15.00 -18.24 2.39
CA GLY A 123 14.32 -18.04 3.65
C GLY A 123 13.55 -16.74 3.60
N VAL A 124 13.02 -16.28 4.73
CA VAL A 124 12.45 -14.93 4.85
C VAL A 124 13.57 -13.91 4.66
N GLN A 125 13.39 -13.00 3.72
CA GLN A 125 14.32 -11.93 3.39
C GLN A 125 13.87 -10.63 4.03
N LEU A 126 14.81 -9.82 4.52
CA LEU A 126 14.54 -8.46 4.95
C LEU A 126 14.50 -7.52 3.75
N GLY A 127 13.51 -6.63 3.73
CA GLY A 127 13.40 -5.54 2.77
C GLY A 127 14.07 -4.26 3.25
N ASP A 128 13.84 -3.18 2.52
CA ASP A 128 14.33 -1.87 2.90
C ASP A 128 13.56 -1.34 4.12
N LEU A 129 14.29 -0.78 5.08
CA LEU A 129 13.74 -0.15 6.28
C LEU A 129 13.33 1.29 5.98
N THR A 130 12.11 1.69 6.32
CA THR A 130 11.66 3.08 6.22
C THR A 130 11.59 3.72 7.60
N VAL A 131 12.15 4.93 7.72
CA VAL A 131 11.98 5.84 8.86
C VAL A 131 10.93 6.88 8.48
N GLN A 132 10.01 7.21 9.38
CA GLN A 132 8.90 8.13 9.11
C GLN A 132 8.79 9.21 10.16
N GLY A 133 8.45 10.42 9.71
CA GLY A 133 7.95 11.52 10.53
C GLY A 133 6.65 12.07 9.93
N GLN A 134 5.64 12.32 10.77
CA GLN A 134 4.39 12.97 10.36
C GLN A 134 4.06 14.12 11.29
N TYR A 135 3.86 15.31 10.74
CA TYR A 135 3.50 16.52 11.46
C TYR A 135 2.12 17.02 11.09
N ARG A 136 1.22 17.16 12.07
CA ARG A 136 -0.15 17.63 11.84
C ARG A 136 -0.19 19.14 11.77
N LEU A 137 -0.59 19.66 10.59
CA LEU A 137 -0.73 21.08 10.29
C LEU A 137 -2.09 21.64 10.72
N ALA A 138 -3.16 20.85 10.53
CA ALA A 138 -4.52 21.23 10.89
C ALA A 138 -5.27 20.04 11.49
N ARG A 139 -6.22 20.30 12.37
CA ARG A 139 -7.12 19.31 12.97
C ARG A 139 -8.55 19.62 12.61
N TRP A 140 -9.26 18.65 12.06
CA TRP A 140 -10.70 18.74 11.87
C TRP A 140 -11.42 18.93 13.21
N LYS A 141 -12.44 19.78 13.22
CA LYS A 141 -13.32 20.01 14.37
C LYS A 141 -14.76 19.75 13.92
N GLN A 142 -15.59 19.21 14.81
CA GLN A 142 -16.98 18.93 14.54
C GLN A 142 -17.71 20.23 14.14
N GLY A 143 -18.43 20.19 13.02
CA GLY A 143 -19.07 21.37 12.42
C GLY A 143 -18.13 22.26 11.60
N GLY A 144 -16.83 22.03 11.63
CA GLY A 144 -15.84 22.74 10.82
C GLY A 144 -15.70 22.15 9.42
N ARG A 145 -15.24 23.00 8.48
CA ARG A 145 -14.98 22.61 7.08
C ARG A 145 -13.53 22.21 6.82
N THR A 146 -12.60 22.60 7.69
CA THR A 146 -11.17 22.29 7.54
C THR A 146 -10.91 20.83 7.88
N PRO A 147 -10.36 20.02 6.97
CA PRO A 147 -9.98 18.63 7.28
C PRO A 147 -8.80 18.59 8.26
N THR A 148 -8.52 17.42 8.84
CA THR A 148 -7.22 17.15 9.44
C THR A 148 -6.21 17.04 8.30
N ILE A 149 -5.09 17.79 8.38
CA ILE A 149 -4.04 17.82 7.36
C ILE A 149 -2.71 17.55 8.06
N SER A 150 -1.90 16.66 7.49
CA SER A 150 -0.53 16.37 7.96
C SER A 150 0.44 16.31 6.81
N LEU A 151 1.64 16.81 7.05
CA LEU A 151 2.82 16.60 6.23
C LEU A 151 3.53 15.33 6.71
N MET A 152 3.86 14.44 5.79
CA MET A 152 4.61 13.21 6.04
C MET A 152 5.95 13.28 5.32
N LEU A 153 7.01 12.88 5.99
CA LEU A 153 8.34 12.66 5.44
C LEU A 153 8.75 11.22 5.75
N GLN A 154 9.20 10.50 4.74
CA GLN A 154 9.78 9.16 4.90
C GLN A 154 11.14 9.11 4.23
N GLU A 155 12.07 8.40 4.86
CA GLU A 155 13.34 8.00 4.27
C GLU A 155 13.45 6.48 4.29
N THR A 156 13.54 5.87 3.12
CA THR A 156 13.75 4.43 2.96
C THR A 156 15.23 4.16 2.76
N LEU A 157 15.79 3.38 3.67
CA LEU A 157 17.19 2.97 3.70
C LEU A 157 17.37 1.68 2.92
N PRO A 158 18.38 1.55 2.04
CA PRO A 158 18.60 0.38 1.19
C PRO A 158 19.22 -0.79 1.98
N THR A 159 18.48 -1.31 2.96
CA THR A 159 18.95 -2.39 3.85
C THR A 159 18.67 -3.79 3.31
N GLY A 160 17.74 -3.92 2.35
CA GLY A 160 17.38 -5.17 1.72
C GLY A 160 18.37 -5.56 0.61
N ARG A 161 18.47 -6.86 0.35
CA ARG A 161 19.29 -7.36 -0.78
C ARG A 161 18.66 -6.96 -2.10
N HIS A 162 19.46 -6.42 -3.02
CA HIS A 162 19.00 -5.96 -4.34
C HIS A 162 19.82 -6.52 -5.50
N ASP A 163 21.05 -7.00 -5.25
CA ASP A 163 21.98 -7.48 -6.25
C ASP A 163 22.69 -8.79 -5.82
N ARG A 164 23.64 -9.28 -6.61
CA ARG A 164 24.36 -10.57 -6.40
C ARG A 164 23.38 -11.73 -6.24
N LEU A 165 22.35 -11.72 -7.09
CA LEU A 165 21.23 -12.68 -7.06
C LEU A 165 21.45 -13.87 -8.01
N ASP A 166 22.64 -14.06 -8.56
CA ASP A 166 22.97 -15.05 -9.61
C ASP A 166 22.50 -16.47 -9.26
N THR A 167 22.76 -16.92 -8.03
CA THR A 167 22.36 -18.25 -7.54
C THR A 167 21.03 -18.24 -6.78
N ARG A 168 20.53 -17.06 -6.38
CA ARG A 168 19.36 -16.87 -5.53
C ARG A 168 18.44 -15.76 -6.06
N PRO A 169 17.86 -15.95 -7.26
CA PRO A 169 17.12 -14.88 -7.95
C PRO A 169 15.87 -14.38 -7.19
N ASN A 170 15.35 -15.18 -6.24
CA ASN A 170 14.17 -14.82 -5.45
C ASN A 170 14.50 -14.16 -4.11
N ASP A 171 15.81 -13.91 -3.79
CA ASP A 171 16.21 -13.29 -2.52
C ASP A 171 16.27 -11.74 -2.58
N GLY A 172 15.95 -11.12 -3.72
CA GLY A 172 15.95 -9.68 -3.91
C GLY A 172 14.69 -9.03 -3.32
N PHE A 173 14.82 -8.35 -2.17
CA PHE A 173 13.75 -7.65 -1.46
C PHE A 173 14.07 -6.18 -1.15
N GLY A 174 15.23 -5.68 -1.55
CA GLY A 174 15.63 -4.28 -1.45
C GLY A 174 15.72 -3.60 -2.81
N SER A 175 15.80 -2.27 -2.79
CA SER A 175 16.03 -1.43 -3.97
C SER A 175 17.52 -1.12 -4.19
N GLY A 176 18.32 -1.15 -3.13
CA GLY A 176 19.71 -0.68 -3.14
C GLY A 176 19.84 0.85 -3.25
N ALA A 177 18.74 1.57 -3.33
CA ALA A 177 18.72 3.02 -3.44
C ALA A 177 18.01 3.65 -2.24
N TYR A 178 18.50 4.79 -1.77
CA TYR A 178 17.76 5.64 -0.84
C TYR A 178 16.52 6.18 -1.54
N ALA A 179 15.41 6.33 -0.80
CA ALA A 179 14.19 6.90 -1.33
C ALA A 179 13.55 7.85 -0.31
N THR A 180 13.51 9.14 -0.67
CA THR A 180 12.88 10.19 0.13
C THR A 180 11.47 10.43 -0.36
N THR A 181 10.47 10.24 0.51
CA THR A 181 9.07 10.50 0.20
C THR A 181 8.56 11.70 0.99
N VAL A 182 7.93 12.63 0.27
CA VAL A 182 7.14 13.72 0.87
C VAL A 182 5.68 13.45 0.56
N GLY A 183 4.83 13.49 1.58
CA GLY A 183 3.41 13.20 1.47
C GLY A 183 2.56 14.24 2.19
N LEU A 184 1.39 14.53 1.63
CA LEU A 184 0.33 15.30 2.24
C LEU A 184 -0.85 14.37 2.49
N ASN A 185 -1.25 14.23 3.76
CA ASN A 185 -2.37 13.41 4.18
C ASN A 185 -3.50 14.31 4.66
N SER A 186 -4.71 14.06 4.15
CA SER A 186 -5.93 14.78 4.54
C SER A 186 -7.00 13.80 4.98
N GLN A 187 -7.79 14.16 6.01
CA GLN A 187 -8.86 13.33 6.54
C GLN A 187 -10.03 14.19 7.03
N THR A 188 -11.25 13.76 6.70
CA THR A 188 -12.47 14.43 7.15
C THR A 188 -13.61 13.45 7.38
N TYR A 189 -14.70 13.93 7.98
CA TYR A 189 -15.86 13.12 8.35
C TYR A 189 -17.13 13.76 7.80
N PHE A 190 -18.00 12.90 7.27
CA PHE A 190 -19.33 13.25 6.81
C PHE A 190 -20.37 12.36 7.48
N TRP A 191 -21.61 12.84 7.61
CA TRP A 191 -22.74 12.03 8.01
C TRP A 191 -23.61 11.76 6.79
N THR A 192 -23.78 10.48 6.50
CA THR A 192 -24.68 10.02 5.44
C THR A 192 -26.14 10.25 5.83
N PRO A 193 -27.11 10.20 4.89
CA PRO A 193 -28.52 10.46 5.19
C PRO A 193 -29.12 9.58 6.29
N ASN A 194 -28.62 8.38 6.49
CA ASN A 194 -29.02 7.46 7.57
C ASN A 194 -28.32 7.72 8.91
N GLY A 195 -27.58 8.83 9.04
CA GLY A 195 -26.90 9.25 10.26
C GLY A 195 -25.56 8.56 10.52
N ARG A 196 -25.11 7.62 9.67
CA ARG A 196 -23.81 6.95 9.83
C ARG A 196 -22.65 7.83 9.37
N ILE A 197 -21.47 7.60 9.96
CA ILE A 197 -20.26 8.35 9.60
C ILE A 197 -19.60 7.71 8.38
N LEU A 198 -19.25 8.57 7.42
CA LEU A 198 -18.31 8.30 6.33
C LEU A 198 -17.05 9.10 6.59
N ARG A 199 -15.95 8.42 6.89
CA ARG A 199 -14.60 9.01 6.96
C ARG A 199 -13.98 8.96 5.58
N THR A 200 -13.40 10.07 5.12
CA THR A 200 -12.67 10.12 3.85
C THR A 200 -11.23 10.52 4.10
N ARG A 201 -10.31 9.94 3.32
CA ARG A 201 -8.90 10.30 3.31
C ARG A 201 -8.46 10.62 1.89
N LEU A 202 -7.56 11.58 1.75
CA LEU A 202 -6.84 11.88 0.53
C LEU A 202 -5.36 11.97 0.86
N ASN A 203 -4.57 11.10 0.25
CA ASN A 203 -3.13 11.11 0.36
C ASN A 203 -2.52 11.44 -0.99
N VAL A 204 -1.54 12.32 -1.01
CA VAL A 204 -0.72 12.63 -2.19
C VAL A 204 0.72 12.54 -1.77
N ALA A 205 1.51 11.73 -2.48
CA ALA A 205 2.92 11.52 -2.15
C ALA A 205 3.79 11.54 -3.41
N TYR A 206 5.00 12.07 -3.25
CA TYR A 206 6.04 12.03 -4.24
C TYR A 206 7.32 11.48 -3.61
N THR A 207 7.93 10.50 -4.29
CA THR A 207 9.14 9.83 -3.86
C THR A 207 10.26 10.10 -4.86
N VAL A 208 11.36 10.65 -4.38
CA VAL A 208 12.60 10.80 -5.13
C VAL A 208 13.51 9.61 -4.78
N LEU A 209 13.99 8.89 -5.80
CA LEU A 209 14.89 7.77 -5.62
C LEU A 209 16.32 8.14 -6.02
N GLY A 210 17.28 7.71 -5.20
CA GLY A 210 18.70 7.78 -5.49
C GLY A 210 19.12 6.77 -6.56
N HIS A 211 20.41 6.50 -6.61
CA HIS A 211 20.96 5.43 -7.45
C HIS A 211 21.42 4.26 -6.57
N ALA A 212 21.45 3.07 -7.17
CA ALA A 212 21.99 1.86 -6.56
C ALA A 212 23.24 1.42 -7.34
N GLU A 213 24.32 1.11 -6.64
CA GLU A 213 25.41 0.33 -7.22
C GLU A 213 24.95 -1.13 -7.38
N VAL A 214 25.30 -1.77 -8.48
CA VAL A 214 24.77 -3.10 -8.83
C VAL A 214 25.88 -4.00 -9.32
N GLU A 215 25.98 -5.18 -8.71
CA GLU A 215 26.89 -6.24 -9.10
C GLU A 215 26.12 -7.54 -9.39
N GLY A 216 26.42 -8.21 -10.51
CA GLY A 216 25.78 -9.46 -10.93
C GLY A 216 24.30 -9.32 -11.24
N ALA A 217 23.56 -10.41 -11.12
CA ALA A 217 22.11 -10.40 -11.28
C ALA A 217 21.43 -9.58 -10.17
N SER A 218 20.42 -8.79 -10.51
CA SER A 218 19.79 -7.88 -9.57
C SER A 218 18.27 -7.78 -9.76
N VAL A 219 17.61 -7.10 -8.84
CA VAL A 219 16.18 -6.74 -8.94
C VAL A 219 15.89 -5.86 -10.17
N TYR A 220 16.90 -5.25 -10.74
CA TYR A 220 16.82 -4.44 -11.96
C TYR A 220 16.95 -5.27 -13.24
N GLY A 221 17.10 -6.61 -13.13
CA GLY A 221 17.19 -7.52 -14.26
C GLY A 221 18.51 -7.43 -15.01
N THR A 222 19.61 -7.12 -14.31
CA THR A 222 20.97 -7.22 -14.83
C THR A 222 21.40 -8.68 -14.94
N PRO A 223 22.29 -9.04 -15.89
CA PRO A 223 22.83 -10.39 -16.01
C PRO A 223 23.89 -10.70 -14.94
N ALA A 224 24.25 -11.97 -14.82
CA ALA A 224 25.41 -12.41 -14.05
C ALA A 224 26.71 -11.71 -14.55
N GLY A 225 27.59 -11.33 -13.62
CA GLY A 225 28.84 -10.63 -13.92
C GLY A 225 28.67 -9.15 -14.31
N PHE A 226 27.47 -8.59 -14.26
CA PHE A 226 27.26 -7.16 -14.47
C PHE A 226 27.95 -6.35 -13.35
N THR A 227 28.47 -5.18 -13.72
CA THR A 227 28.96 -4.15 -12.77
C THR A 227 28.54 -2.78 -13.30
N GLY A 228 27.86 -2.00 -12.46
CA GLY A 228 27.37 -0.69 -12.87
C GLY A 228 26.38 -0.09 -11.91
N ARG A 229 25.46 0.72 -12.43
CA ARG A 229 24.48 1.48 -11.65
C ARG A 229 23.07 1.30 -12.17
N ALA A 230 22.12 1.25 -11.25
CA ALA A 230 20.72 1.48 -11.55
C ALA A 230 20.27 2.82 -10.98
N ARG A 231 19.43 3.54 -11.73
CA ARG A 231 18.72 4.72 -11.30
C ARG A 231 17.22 4.44 -11.40
N PRO A 232 16.58 4.00 -10.33
CA PRO A 232 15.15 3.85 -10.27
C PRO A 232 14.46 5.19 -10.57
N GLY A 233 13.31 5.13 -11.21
CA GLY A 233 12.53 6.33 -11.49
C GLY A 233 11.76 6.81 -10.28
N ASP A 234 11.57 8.13 -10.17
CA ASP A 234 10.75 8.74 -9.12
C ASP A 234 9.31 8.25 -9.19
N SER A 235 8.62 8.20 -8.04
CA SER A 235 7.26 7.73 -7.93
C SER A 235 6.29 8.82 -7.47
N PHE A 236 5.12 8.86 -8.08
CA PHE A 236 3.98 9.67 -7.67
C PHE A 236 2.82 8.76 -7.30
N ASN A 237 2.20 9.04 -6.17
CA ASN A 237 1.02 8.32 -5.69
C ASN A 237 -0.07 9.30 -5.24
N VAL A 238 -1.31 9.00 -5.60
CA VAL A 238 -2.50 9.61 -5.02
C VAL A 238 -3.47 8.52 -4.63
N ASP A 239 -4.05 8.65 -3.44
CA ASP A 239 -4.99 7.68 -2.89
C ASP A 239 -6.17 8.38 -2.24
N LEU A 240 -7.37 7.99 -2.64
CA LEU A 240 -8.64 8.44 -2.11
C LEU A 240 -9.33 7.26 -1.44
N ALA A 241 -9.50 7.34 -0.12
CA ALA A 241 -10.12 6.28 0.64
C ALA A 241 -11.42 6.72 1.32
N PHE A 242 -12.33 5.76 1.42
CA PHE A 242 -13.61 5.89 2.08
C PHE A 242 -13.77 4.78 3.11
N GLU A 243 -14.24 5.14 4.30
CA GLU A 243 -14.51 4.24 5.40
C GLU A 243 -15.91 4.53 5.93
N TYR A 244 -16.83 3.59 5.74
CA TYR A 244 -18.22 3.71 6.16
C TYR A 244 -18.47 2.92 7.45
N SER A 245 -18.84 3.60 8.53
CA SER A 245 -19.16 3.00 9.82
C SER A 245 -20.52 2.31 9.78
N ILE A 246 -20.52 0.99 9.53
CA ILE A 246 -21.75 0.17 9.54
C ILE A 246 -22.31 0.06 10.96
N THR A 247 -21.43 -0.17 11.93
CA THR A 247 -21.73 -0.19 13.37
C THR A 247 -20.57 0.46 14.11
N ARG A 248 -20.60 0.52 15.44
CA ARG A 248 -19.44 0.94 16.24
C ARG A 248 -18.16 0.14 15.90
N ARG A 249 -18.30 -1.15 15.57
CA ARG A 249 -17.19 -2.09 15.40
C ARG A 249 -16.90 -2.44 13.95
N TRP A 250 -17.91 -2.48 13.09
CA TRP A 250 -17.78 -2.88 11.70
C TRP A 250 -17.69 -1.66 10.80
N VAL A 251 -16.66 -1.63 9.96
CA VAL A 251 -16.44 -0.59 8.95
C VAL A 251 -16.22 -1.24 7.59
N ALA A 252 -16.88 -0.76 6.56
CA ALA A 252 -16.54 -1.07 5.19
C ALA A 252 -15.56 0.00 4.68
N ALA A 253 -14.46 -0.42 4.08
CA ALA A 253 -13.44 0.47 3.56
C ALA A 253 -13.12 0.18 2.09
N ILE A 254 -12.72 1.20 1.36
CA ILE A 254 -12.19 1.09 0.00
C ILE A 254 -11.18 2.19 -0.26
N ASP A 255 -10.03 1.81 -0.83
CA ASP A 255 -9.05 2.73 -1.40
C ASP A 255 -9.17 2.73 -2.92
N LEU A 256 -9.03 3.91 -3.53
CA LEU A 256 -8.94 4.17 -4.96
C LEU A 256 -7.64 4.91 -5.21
N ALA A 257 -6.61 4.21 -5.68
CA ALA A 257 -5.30 4.82 -5.84
C ALA A 257 -4.81 4.81 -7.28
N TYR A 258 -3.98 5.79 -7.59
CA TYR A 258 -3.21 5.88 -8.81
C TYR A 258 -1.73 6.01 -8.45
N GLN A 259 -0.91 5.18 -9.07
CA GLN A 259 0.54 5.21 -8.95
C GLN A 259 1.17 5.41 -10.32
N ARG A 260 2.21 6.23 -10.38
CA ARG A 260 3.04 6.44 -11.57
C ARG A 260 4.51 6.41 -11.15
N ASP A 261 5.27 5.49 -11.76
CA ASP A 261 6.71 5.41 -11.57
C ASP A 261 7.41 5.85 -12.86
N ALA A 262 8.39 6.72 -12.74
CA ALA A 262 9.20 7.16 -13.86
C ALA A 262 10.09 6.02 -14.39
N ALA A 263 10.72 6.24 -15.55
CA ALA A 263 11.57 5.23 -16.17
C ALA A 263 12.81 4.92 -15.30
N THR A 264 13.08 3.64 -15.10
CA THR A 264 14.34 3.18 -14.49
C THR A 264 15.41 3.01 -15.55
N THR A 265 16.62 3.48 -15.30
CA THR A 265 17.79 3.29 -16.18
C THR A 265 18.84 2.45 -15.47
N VAL A 266 19.49 1.58 -16.22
CA VAL A 266 20.62 0.76 -15.79
C VAL A 266 21.76 0.96 -16.78
N SER A 267 22.97 1.19 -16.31
CA SER A 267 24.16 1.36 -17.16
C SER A 267 25.41 0.80 -16.47
N GLY A 268 26.29 0.21 -17.24
CA GLY A 268 27.53 -0.42 -16.74
C GLY A 268 28.18 -1.28 -17.80
N VAL A 269 28.82 -2.33 -17.34
CA VAL A 269 29.44 -3.37 -18.18
C VAL A 269 28.90 -4.75 -17.80
N ASP A 270 28.77 -5.63 -18.77
CA ASP A 270 28.42 -7.02 -18.52
C ASP A 270 29.66 -7.87 -18.11
N GLY A 271 29.45 -9.17 -17.83
CA GLY A 271 30.53 -10.08 -17.44
C GLY A 271 31.59 -10.31 -18.49
N ALA A 272 31.39 -9.89 -19.74
CA ALA A 272 32.37 -9.92 -20.82
C ALA A 272 33.11 -8.60 -21.00
N GLY A 273 32.78 -7.57 -20.20
CA GLY A 273 33.32 -6.20 -20.29
C GLY A 273 32.66 -5.34 -21.39
N ALA A 274 31.59 -5.81 -22.02
CA ALA A 274 30.86 -5.04 -23.00
C ALA A 274 29.92 -4.03 -22.33
N ALA A 275 29.75 -2.86 -22.97
CA ALA A 275 28.84 -1.85 -22.45
C ALA A 275 27.39 -2.36 -22.38
N TYR A 276 26.75 -2.19 -21.22
CA TYR A 276 25.39 -2.58 -20.98
C TYR A 276 24.54 -1.36 -20.61
N ALA A 277 23.44 -1.18 -21.31
CA ALA A 277 22.47 -0.15 -21.01
C ALA A 277 21.04 -0.70 -21.16
N ARG A 278 20.18 -0.41 -20.19
CA ARG A 278 18.76 -0.79 -20.21
C ARG A 278 17.91 0.36 -19.68
N ARG A 279 16.76 0.54 -20.27
CA ARG A 279 15.74 1.49 -19.78
C ARG A 279 14.40 0.77 -19.69
N SER A 280 13.81 0.74 -18.52
CA SER A 280 12.41 0.34 -18.33
C SER A 280 11.49 1.53 -18.63
N PRO A 281 10.33 1.31 -19.26
CA PRO A 281 9.39 2.40 -19.52
C PRO A 281 8.78 2.94 -18.21
N VAL A 282 8.13 4.10 -18.33
CA VAL A 282 7.25 4.65 -17.27
C VAL A 282 6.14 3.64 -17.00
N SER A 283 5.87 3.34 -15.72
CA SER A 283 4.76 2.52 -15.31
C SER A 283 3.62 3.35 -14.72
N GLN A 284 2.39 2.83 -14.85
CA GLN A 284 1.19 3.43 -14.29
C GLN A 284 0.28 2.30 -13.80
N ALA A 285 -0.34 2.49 -12.64
CA ALA A 285 -1.27 1.53 -12.07
C ALA A 285 -2.49 2.24 -11.48
N LEU A 286 -3.68 1.73 -11.80
CA LEU A 286 -4.91 1.98 -11.06
C LEU A 286 -5.06 0.89 -10.03
N ILE A 287 -5.38 1.27 -8.80
CA ILE A 287 -5.42 0.36 -7.66
C ILE A 287 -6.77 0.50 -6.97
N LEU A 288 -7.38 -0.64 -6.67
CA LEU A 288 -8.57 -0.75 -5.85
C LEU A 288 -8.22 -1.58 -4.63
N ALA A 289 -8.62 -1.15 -3.42
CA ALA A 289 -8.40 -1.96 -2.23
C ALA A 289 -9.64 -1.99 -1.33
N PRO A 290 -10.64 -2.82 -1.68
CA PRO A 290 -11.80 -3.08 -0.81
C PRO A 290 -11.37 -3.85 0.44
N ALA A 291 -11.95 -3.47 1.59
CA ALA A 291 -11.65 -4.07 2.88
C ALA A 291 -12.83 -3.99 3.85
N VAL A 292 -12.76 -4.81 4.88
CA VAL A 292 -13.64 -4.77 6.03
C VAL A 292 -12.78 -4.68 7.28
N GLU A 293 -13.14 -3.76 8.18
CA GLU A 293 -12.53 -3.60 9.49
C GLU A 293 -13.46 -4.17 10.56
N TYR A 294 -12.85 -4.84 11.54
CA TYR A 294 -13.53 -5.20 12.78
C TYR A 294 -12.74 -4.67 13.97
N ASN A 295 -13.36 -3.82 14.75
CA ASN A 295 -12.75 -3.16 15.89
C ASN A 295 -13.24 -3.82 17.19
N PHE A 296 -12.34 -4.49 17.91
CA PHE A 296 -12.62 -5.09 19.22
C PHE A 296 -12.80 -4.01 20.29
N SER A 297 -12.02 -2.93 20.17
CA SER A 297 -12.00 -1.78 21.07
C SER A 297 -11.57 -0.52 20.31
N PRO A 298 -11.56 0.68 20.91
CA PRO A 298 -11.01 1.89 20.30
C PRO A 298 -9.53 1.82 19.96
N VAL A 299 -8.80 0.86 20.53
CA VAL A 299 -7.34 0.71 20.43
C VAL A 299 -6.90 -0.58 19.76
N LEU A 300 -7.82 -1.51 19.49
CA LEU A 300 -7.51 -2.80 18.86
C LEU A 300 -8.53 -3.11 17.76
N GLY A 301 -8.03 -3.26 16.55
CA GLY A 301 -8.83 -3.66 15.39
C GLY A 301 -8.06 -4.55 14.44
N VAL A 302 -8.80 -5.16 13.53
CA VAL A 302 -8.28 -5.99 12.43
C VAL A 302 -8.90 -5.48 11.14
N ILE A 303 -8.13 -5.45 10.06
CA ILE A 303 -8.61 -5.22 8.70
C ILE A 303 -8.26 -6.42 7.82
N ALA A 304 -9.19 -6.82 6.97
CA ALA A 304 -8.97 -7.82 5.95
C ALA A 304 -9.56 -7.35 4.62
N GLY A 305 -8.83 -7.58 3.54
CA GLY A 305 -9.24 -7.15 2.21
C GLY A 305 -8.26 -7.58 1.12
N ALA A 306 -8.27 -6.89 0.01
CA ALA A 306 -7.35 -7.17 -1.08
C ALA A 306 -6.98 -5.88 -1.84
N ARG A 307 -5.69 -5.70 -2.12
CA ARG A 307 -5.21 -4.72 -3.09
C ARG A 307 -5.25 -5.34 -4.48
N ILE A 308 -5.90 -4.68 -5.42
CA ILE A 308 -6.10 -5.16 -6.80
C ILE A 308 -5.54 -4.12 -7.76
N ILE A 309 -4.74 -4.57 -8.74
CA ILE A 309 -4.30 -3.74 -9.88
C ILE A 309 -5.00 -4.28 -11.13
N PRO A 310 -6.18 -3.77 -11.49
CA PRO A 310 -6.94 -4.24 -12.63
C PRO A 310 -6.48 -3.64 -13.96
N ALA A 311 -5.90 -2.43 -13.93
CA ALA A 311 -5.54 -1.66 -15.11
C ALA A 311 -4.30 -0.80 -14.88
N GLY A 312 -3.65 -0.39 -15.98
CA GLY A 312 -2.45 0.44 -15.94
C GLY A 312 -1.71 0.40 -17.27
N ARG A 313 -0.43 0.78 -17.24
CA ARG A 313 0.51 0.68 -18.37
C ARG A 313 1.88 0.26 -17.85
N ASN A 314 2.54 -0.67 -18.55
CA ASN A 314 3.86 -1.20 -18.20
C ASN A 314 3.92 -1.65 -16.72
N THR A 315 2.88 -2.33 -16.24
CA THR A 315 2.74 -2.75 -14.85
C THR A 315 2.23 -4.18 -14.74
N THR A 316 2.21 -4.72 -13.55
CA THR A 316 1.73 -6.07 -13.28
C THR A 316 0.30 -6.02 -12.75
N ALA A 317 -0.62 -6.70 -13.46
CA ALA A 317 -1.95 -6.96 -12.93
C ALA A 317 -1.85 -8.01 -11.80
N SER A 318 -2.33 -7.67 -10.62
CA SER A 318 -2.20 -8.52 -9.43
C SER A 318 -3.41 -8.42 -8.50
N VAL A 319 -3.61 -9.47 -7.72
CA VAL A 319 -4.48 -9.48 -6.55
C VAL A 319 -3.60 -9.80 -5.35
N THR A 320 -3.69 -8.98 -4.31
CA THR A 320 -2.90 -9.09 -3.09
C THR A 320 -3.87 -9.15 -1.91
N PRO A 321 -4.31 -10.34 -1.46
CA PRO A 321 -4.97 -10.48 -0.17
C PRO A 321 -4.13 -9.90 0.94
N VAL A 322 -4.76 -9.18 1.86
CA VAL A 322 -4.10 -8.46 2.96
C VAL A 322 -4.90 -8.68 4.23
N ILE A 323 -4.19 -8.89 5.31
CA ILE A 323 -4.72 -8.80 6.67
C ILE A 323 -3.78 -7.96 7.52
N ALA A 324 -4.32 -7.11 8.39
CA ALA A 324 -3.52 -6.37 9.36
C ALA A 324 -4.21 -6.28 10.71
N VAL A 325 -3.42 -6.11 11.74
CA VAL A 325 -3.87 -5.83 13.11
C VAL A 325 -3.39 -4.44 13.49
N ASN A 326 -4.30 -3.59 13.95
CA ASN A 326 -3.97 -2.27 14.47
C ASN A 326 -4.07 -2.30 15.99
N TYR A 327 -2.99 -1.98 16.68
CA TYR A 327 -2.95 -1.94 18.14
C TYR A 327 -2.26 -0.69 18.65
N VAL A 328 -3.03 0.14 19.37
CA VAL A 328 -2.55 1.37 20.01
C VAL A 328 -2.33 1.13 21.49
N LEU A 329 -1.09 1.34 21.95
CA LEU A 329 -0.63 1.19 23.33
C LEU A 329 -0.70 2.52 24.10
#